data_371fc75d7aa13ab033eb01a05aa5c4d7
#
_entry.id   371fc75d7aa13ab033eb01a05aa5c4d7
#
_cell.length_a   1.000
_cell.length_b   1.000
_cell.length_c   1.000
_cell.angle_alpha   90.00
_cell.angle_beta   90.00
_cell.angle_gamma   90.00
#
_symmetry.space_group_name_H-M   'P 1'
#
loop_
_entity.id
_entity.type
_entity.pdbx_description
1 polymer ?
#
loop_
_entity_poly.entity_id
_entity_poly.type
_entity_poly.pdbx_seq_one_letter_code
_entity_poly.pdbx_strand_id
1 'polypeptide(L)'
;MKFIDEAKIEVIAGDGGNGCASFCREKFRPFGGPDGGDGGKGASIWAVADRNINTLVDFRYSKMHKGKDGEPGRGADCYGKGAEDIYMRMPVGTLIVDNNNGEIIADLTEHGQTELLAKGGEGGWGNIHFKSSTNRAPRQKTEGKEGERRELRLELKVLADVGLLGMPNAGKSTFITAVSNAKPKIADYPFTTLHPNLGVVRVSHEKSFVIADIPGLIEGASEGAGLGHQFLRHLQRTGLLLHIVDLAPFETNVDPVKEAKALVKELQKYDEALVDKPRWLVLNKLDVVPEDDRKKIVKDFIKRMAWKGPVFEISALNHDGCQELVNAIYLHLEAKRHSEHRAEETQMTEEARGISSIDPDDPRFKILD
;
A
#
# COMPACT_ATOMS: atom_id res chain seq x y z
N MET A 1 16.67 1.79 5.01
CA MET A 1 15.47 0.98 5.34
C MET A 1 15.45 -0.22 4.41
N LYS A 2 15.29 -1.45 4.90
CA LYS A 2 15.17 -2.60 3.99
C LYS A 2 13.76 -2.60 3.40
N PHE A 3 13.64 -2.79 2.08
CA PHE A 3 12.34 -3.09 1.48
C PHE A 3 11.88 -4.48 1.95
N ILE A 4 10.69 -4.55 2.48
CA ILE A 4 10.08 -5.78 2.97
C ILE A 4 8.70 -5.88 2.33
N ASP A 5 8.54 -6.91 1.55
CA ASP A 5 7.38 -7.24 0.73
C ASP A 5 6.48 -8.31 1.39
N GLU A 6 6.98 -8.97 2.43
CA GLU A 6 6.25 -10.00 3.15
C GLU A 6 6.47 -9.87 4.66
N ALA A 7 5.41 -9.95 5.43
CA ALA A 7 5.46 -9.96 6.89
C ALA A 7 4.40 -10.91 7.46
N LYS A 8 4.73 -11.53 8.60
CA LYS A 8 3.77 -12.33 9.39
C LYS A 8 3.50 -11.58 10.68
N ILE A 9 2.21 -11.40 10.98
CA ILE A 9 1.75 -10.73 12.19
C ILE A 9 0.67 -11.57 12.87
N GLU A 10 0.53 -11.37 14.17
CA GLU A 10 -0.56 -11.87 14.99
C GLU A 10 -1.42 -10.68 15.42
N VAL A 11 -2.72 -10.78 15.16
CA VAL A 11 -3.70 -9.79 15.59
C VAL A 11 -4.61 -10.43 16.63
N ILE A 12 -4.75 -9.77 17.77
CA ILE A 12 -5.55 -10.22 18.91
C ILE A 12 -6.50 -9.08 19.25
N ALA A 13 -7.77 -9.21 18.89
CA ALA A 13 -8.79 -8.25 19.27
C ALA A 13 -9.04 -8.28 20.78
N GLY A 14 -9.54 -7.19 21.35
CA GLY A 14 -9.83 -7.12 22.78
C GLY A 14 -11.06 -7.95 23.14
N ASP A 15 -11.05 -8.54 24.33
CA ASP A 15 -12.20 -9.24 24.88
C ASP A 15 -13.28 -8.28 25.36
N GLY A 16 -14.53 -8.68 25.31
CA GLY A 16 -15.63 -7.92 25.89
C GLY A 16 -15.60 -7.92 27.44
N GLY A 17 -15.94 -6.81 28.04
CA GLY A 17 -16.05 -6.71 29.50
C GLY A 17 -17.24 -7.55 30.02
N ASN A 18 -17.12 -8.09 31.22
CA ASN A 18 -18.22 -8.84 31.83
C ASN A 18 -19.37 -7.93 32.28
N GLY A 19 -20.60 -8.39 32.16
CA GLY A 19 -21.75 -7.76 32.77
C GLY A 19 -21.71 -7.81 34.30
N CYS A 20 -22.42 -6.93 34.95
CA CYS A 20 -22.50 -6.86 36.41
C CYS A 20 -23.81 -7.42 36.94
N ALA A 21 -23.79 -8.09 38.09
CA ALA A 21 -25.00 -8.48 38.83
C ALA A 21 -24.97 -7.72 40.15
N SER A 22 -25.67 -6.61 40.21
CA SER A 22 -25.86 -5.78 41.40
C SER A 22 -27.30 -5.42 41.65
N PHE A 23 -27.58 -4.90 42.81
CA PHE A 23 -28.94 -4.52 43.25
C PHE A 23 -28.86 -3.14 43.89
N CYS A 24 -29.75 -2.28 43.51
CA CYS A 24 -29.91 -0.95 44.10
C CYS A 24 -30.14 -1.05 45.59
N ARG A 25 -29.32 -0.34 46.37
CA ARG A 25 -29.44 -0.23 47.85
C ARG A 25 -29.40 1.22 48.23
N GLU A 26 -30.57 1.79 48.47
CA GLU A 26 -30.70 3.18 48.93
C GLU A 26 -31.32 3.23 50.33
N LYS A 27 -31.15 4.39 50.97
CA LYS A 27 -31.64 4.67 52.32
C LYS A 27 -33.13 4.61 52.34
N PHE A 28 -33.97 3.96 52.44
CA PHE A 28 -35.45 3.76 52.36
C PHE A 28 -35.91 2.79 51.26
N ARG A 29 -34.93 2.15 50.54
CA ARG A 29 -35.21 1.07 49.58
C ARG A 29 -34.32 -0.12 49.80
N PRO A 30 -34.47 -0.90 50.89
CA PRO A 30 -33.59 -2.01 51.22
C PRO A 30 -33.64 -3.16 50.21
N PHE A 31 -34.73 -3.28 49.44
CA PHE A 31 -34.95 -4.28 48.40
C PHE A 31 -35.09 -3.60 47.03
N GLY A 32 -34.10 -2.85 46.61
CA GLY A 32 -34.06 -2.27 45.27
C GLY A 32 -33.95 -3.34 44.16
N GLY A 33 -34.41 -2.98 42.96
CA GLY A 33 -34.35 -3.85 41.80
C GLY A 33 -32.89 -4.10 41.32
N PRO A 34 -32.71 -4.98 40.30
CA PRO A 34 -31.43 -5.18 39.68
C PRO A 34 -30.96 -3.87 39.02
N ASP A 35 -29.70 -3.54 39.21
CA ASP A 35 -29.03 -2.32 38.71
C ASP A 35 -27.62 -2.57 38.17
N GLY A 36 -27.32 -3.80 37.79
CA GLY A 36 -26.02 -4.13 37.18
C GLY A 36 -25.97 -3.72 35.71
N GLY A 37 -24.99 -2.89 35.36
CA GLY A 37 -24.73 -2.44 33.99
C GLY A 37 -24.01 -3.47 33.14
N ASP A 38 -24.01 -3.26 31.82
CA ASP A 38 -23.37 -4.11 30.83
C ASP A 38 -21.86 -3.87 30.76
N GLY A 39 -21.12 -4.87 30.31
CA GLY A 39 -19.71 -4.72 29.98
C GLY A 39 -19.51 -3.96 28.66
N GLY A 40 -18.36 -3.31 28.54
CA GLY A 40 -17.94 -2.61 27.33
C GLY A 40 -17.49 -3.58 26.22
N LYS A 41 -17.59 -3.15 24.98
CA LYS A 41 -17.04 -3.87 23.82
C LYS A 41 -15.51 -3.85 23.82
N GLY A 42 -14.85 -4.95 23.49
CA GLY A 42 -13.42 -5.00 23.20
C GLY A 42 -13.04 -4.29 21.90
N ALA A 43 -11.78 -3.86 21.79
CA ALA A 43 -11.26 -3.21 20.60
C ALA A 43 -11.23 -4.15 19.39
N SER A 44 -11.73 -3.70 18.25
CA SER A 44 -11.51 -4.36 16.97
C SER A 44 -10.21 -3.86 16.33
N ILE A 45 -9.63 -4.66 15.42
CA ILE A 45 -8.41 -4.33 14.69
C ILE A 45 -8.74 -4.22 13.21
N TRP A 46 -8.40 -3.08 12.62
CA TRP A 46 -8.66 -2.74 11.23
C TRP A 46 -7.37 -2.52 10.46
N ALA A 47 -7.32 -2.93 9.20
CA ALA A 47 -6.31 -2.47 8.25
C ALA A 47 -6.80 -1.20 7.56
N VAL A 48 -5.89 -0.28 7.30
CA VAL A 48 -6.14 0.94 6.52
C VAL A 48 -5.07 1.09 5.45
N ALA A 49 -5.47 1.17 4.20
CA ALA A 49 -4.57 1.37 3.08
C ALA A 49 -4.03 2.80 3.05
N ASP A 50 -2.71 2.96 2.98
CA ASP A 50 -2.05 4.26 2.95
C ASP A 50 -1.02 4.33 1.83
N ARG A 51 -1.22 5.27 0.90
CA ARG A 51 -0.30 5.53 -0.23
C ARG A 51 1.07 6.08 0.20
N ASN A 52 1.19 6.64 1.40
CA ASN A 52 2.46 7.20 1.88
C ASN A 52 3.39 6.14 2.47
N ILE A 53 2.89 4.94 2.68
CA ILE A 53 3.65 3.78 3.16
C ILE A 53 3.97 2.88 1.96
N ASN A 54 5.26 2.56 1.77
CA ASN A 54 5.73 1.78 0.62
C ASN A 54 6.41 0.47 1.03
N THR A 55 6.34 0.07 2.29
CA THR A 55 7.03 -1.12 2.79
C THR A 55 6.32 -1.69 4.02
N LEU A 56 6.41 -3.00 4.20
CA LEU A 56 5.90 -3.72 5.38
C LEU A 56 6.95 -3.83 6.50
N VAL A 57 7.98 -2.97 6.50
CA VAL A 57 9.11 -3.07 7.44
C VAL A 57 8.67 -3.00 8.89
N ASP A 58 7.71 -2.16 9.24
CA ASP A 58 7.24 -1.97 10.61
C ASP A 58 6.57 -3.24 11.16
N PHE A 59 5.84 -3.97 10.31
CA PHE A 59 5.20 -5.23 10.64
C PHE A 59 6.18 -6.39 10.84
N ARG A 60 7.37 -6.29 10.31
CA ARG A 60 8.43 -7.28 10.58
C ARG A 60 9.01 -7.13 11.98
N TYR A 61 9.06 -5.91 12.51
CA TYR A 61 9.55 -5.64 13.85
C TYR A 61 8.44 -5.77 14.90
N SER A 62 7.26 -5.21 14.63
CA SER A 62 6.08 -5.35 15.48
C SER A 62 5.20 -6.48 14.95
N LYS A 63 5.40 -7.69 15.47
CA LYS A 63 4.70 -8.89 15.01
C LYS A 63 3.36 -9.12 15.69
N MET A 64 3.15 -8.57 16.89
CA MET A 64 1.94 -8.77 17.68
C MET A 64 1.20 -7.42 17.85
N HIS A 65 -0.07 -7.42 17.52
CA HIS A 65 -0.97 -6.29 17.68
C HIS A 65 -2.15 -6.72 18.52
N LYS A 66 -2.23 -6.17 19.75
CA LYS A 66 -3.26 -6.52 20.71
C LYS A 66 -4.19 -5.35 20.99
N GLY A 67 -5.50 -5.57 20.81
CA GLY A 67 -6.57 -4.66 21.20
C GLY A 67 -6.74 -4.64 22.72
N LYS A 68 -7.27 -3.53 23.23
CA LYS A 68 -7.66 -3.42 24.65
C LYS A 68 -8.99 -4.11 24.89
N ASP A 69 -9.12 -4.71 26.06
CA ASP A 69 -10.37 -5.32 26.49
C ASP A 69 -11.39 -4.26 26.91
N GLY A 70 -12.67 -4.56 26.80
CA GLY A 70 -13.76 -3.74 27.30
C GLY A 70 -13.79 -3.74 28.83
N GLU A 71 -14.16 -2.63 29.44
CA GLU A 71 -14.30 -2.56 30.90
C GLU A 71 -15.52 -3.36 31.35
N PRO A 72 -15.47 -4.02 32.50
CA PRO A 72 -16.63 -4.69 33.08
C PRO A 72 -17.71 -3.66 33.52
N GLY A 73 -18.97 -4.06 33.41
CA GLY A 73 -20.08 -3.29 33.95
C GLY A 73 -20.00 -3.17 35.48
N ARG A 74 -20.63 -2.15 36.02
CA ARG A 74 -20.65 -1.85 37.46
C ARG A 74 -22.10 -1.72 37.96
N GLY A 75 -22.26 -1.60 39.30
CA GLY A 75 -23.54 -1.31 39.90
C GLY A 75 -24.07 0.10 39.56
N ALA A 76 -25.29 0.38 39.97
CA ALA A 76 -25.99 1.65 39.68
C ALA A 76 -26.16 1.93 38.17
N ASP A 77 -26.42 0.89 37.40
CA ASP A 77 -26.63 0.93 35.93
C ASP A 77 -25.44 1.56 35.17
N CYS A 78 -24.21 1.40 35.68
CA CYS A 78 -23.02 1.91 35.04
C CYS A 78 -22.46 0.88 34.04
N TYR A 79 -22.51 1.25 32.77
CA TYR A 79 -21.93 0.47 31.69
C TYR A 79 -20.41 0.53 31.73
N GLY A 80 -19.75 -0.58 31.37
CA GLY A 80 -18.32 -0.59 31.13
C GLY A 80 -17.97 0.22 29.87
N LYS A 81 -16.87 0.96 29.92
CA LYS A 81 -16.38 1.70 28.74
C LYS A 81 -15.92 0.71 27.68
N GLY A 82 -16.39 0.89 26.43
CA GLY A 82 -15.86 0.17 25.26
C GLY A 82 -14.43 0.62 24.95
N ALA A 83 -13.61 -0.31 24.50
CA ALA A 83 -12.26 -0.03 24.04
C ALA A 83 -12.26 0.63 22.66
N GLU A 84 -11.28 1.48 22.40
CA GLU A 84 -11.09 2.14 21.11
C GLU A 84 -10.48 1.16 20.11
N ASP A 85 -11.01 1.14 18.87
CA ASP A 85 -10.52 0.29 17.79
C ASP A 85 -9.12 0.70 17.35
N ILE A 86 -8.32 -0.27 16.88
CA ILE A 86 -6.96 -0.07 16.38
C ILE A 86 -6.99 -0.05 14.86
N TYR A 87 -6.40 0.98 14.25
CA TYR A 87 -6.25 1.13 12.82
C TYR A 87 -4.79 0.95 12.41
N MET A 88 -4.49 -0.13 11.70
CA MET A 88 -3.16 -0.48 11.24
C MET A 88 -2.97 0.03 9.81
N ARG A 89 -2.11 1.04 9.65
CA ARG A 89 -1.81 1.61 8.33
C ARG A 89 -0.87 0.70 7.55
N MET A 90 -1.28 0.29 6.36
CA MET A 90 -0.55 -0.61 5.46
C MET A 90 -0.41 0.01 4.07
N PRO A 91 0.64 -0.35 3.30
CA PRO A 91 0.77 0.11 1.92
C PRO A 91 -0.43 -0.28 1.06
N VAL A 92 -0.80 0.59 0.12
CA VAL A 92 -1.72 0.20 -0.97
C VAL A 92 -1.11 -0.94 -1.77
N GLY A 93 -1.92 -1.92 -2.16
CA GLY A 93 -1.47 -3.16 -2.81
C GLY A 93 -1.06 -4.27 -1.83
N THR A 94 -1.35 -4.11 -0.54
CA THR A 94 -1.14 -5.18 0.45
C THR A 94 -2.26 -6.21 0.36
N LEU A 95 -1.89 -7.47 0.10
CA LEU A 95 -2.76 -8.63 0.22
C LEU A 95 -2.63 -9.18 1.65
N ILE A 96 -3.76 -9.39 2.30
CA ILE A 96 -3.84 -9.92 3.66
C ILE A 96 -4.45 -11.31 3.58
N VAL A 97 -3.66 -12.30 4.00
CA VAL A 97 -4.01 -13.72 3.94
C VAL A 97 -3.98 -14.30 5.35
N ASP A 98 -4.98 -15.10 5.70
CA ASP A 98 -4.95 -15.89 6.92
C ASP A 98 -3.89 -16.99 6.79
N ASN A 99 -2.94 -17.02 7.71
CA ASN A 99 -1.80 -17.95 7.66
C ASN A 99 -2.21 -19.41 7.95
N ASN A 100 -3.38 -19.63 8.57
CA ASN A 100 -3.83 -20.96 8.99
C ASN A 100 -4.59 -21.69 7.88
N ASN A 101 -5.47 -20.97 7.16
CA ASN A 101 -6.32 -21.57 6.11
C ASN A 101 -5.98 -21.11 4.70
N GLY A 102 -5.09 -20.12 4.55
CA GLY A 102 -4.73 -19.56 3.25
C GLY A 102 -5.82 -18.69 2.59
N GLU A 103 -6.86 -18.34 3.33
CA GLU A 103 -7.95 -17.50 2.85
C GLU A 103 -7.51 -16.05 2.70
N ILE A 104 -7.88 -15.42 1.59
CA ILE A 104 -7.66 -13.98 1.38
C ILE A 104 -8.72 -13.23 2.18
N ILE A 105 -8.27 -12.52 3.22
CA ILE A 105 -9.14 -11.68 4.05
C ILE A 105 -9.42 -10.35 3.36
N ALA A 106 -8.38 -9.73 2.80
CA ALA A 106 -8.50 -8.43 2.14
C ALA A 106 -7.42 -8.21 1.08
N ASP A 107 -7.74 -7.41 0.07
CA ASP A 107 -6.81 -6.85 -0.91
C ASP A 107 -6.96 -5.31 -0.86
N LEU A 108 -5.97 -4.64 -0.31
CA LEU A 108 -5.97 -3.19 -0.13
C LEU A 108 -5.55 -2.50 -1.42
N THR A 109 -6.48 -2.24 -2.31
CA THR A 109 -6.21 -1.68 -3.65
C THR A 109 -6.27 -0.16 -3.70
N GLU A 110 -7.03 0.49 -2.81
CA GLU A 110 -7.30 1.92 -2.83
C GLU A 110 -6.86 2.61 -1.54
N HIS A 111 -6.45 3.87 -1.65
CA HIS A 111 -6.08 4.67 -0.49
C HIS A 111 -7.29 4.95 0.40
N GLY A 112 -7.14 4.76 1.71
CA GLY A 112 -8.22 4.93 2.67
C GLY A 112 -9.16 3.74 2.81
N GLN A 113 -9.03 2.70 1.97
CA GLN A 113 -9.77 1.45 2.13
C GLN A 113 -9.51 0.87 3.52
N THR A 114 -10.59 0.48 4.20
CA THR A 114 -10.56 -0.08 5.56
C THR A 114 -11.14 -1.46 5.58
N GLU A 115 -10.43 -2.41 6.18
CA GLU A 115 -10.86 -3.81 6.27
C GLU A 115 -10.71 -4.35 7.69
N LEU A 116 -11.71 -5.11 8.14
CA LEU A 116 -11.72 -5.70 9.48
C LEU A 116 -10.81 -6.93 9.53
N LEU A 117 -9.76 -6.87 10.35
CA LEU A 117 -8.84 -7.99 10.53
C LEU A 117 -9.25 -8.92 11.66
N ALA A 118 -9.69 -8.35 12.79
CA ALA A 118 -10.17 -9.11 13.94
C ALA A 118 -11.25 -8.33 14.68
N LYS A 119 -12.38 -8.97 14.93
CA LYS A 119 -13.53 -8.37 15.62
C LYS A 119 -13.35 -8.43 17.13
N GLY A 120 -13.53 -7.30 17.82
CA GLY A 120 -13.56 -7.23 19.27
C GLY A 120 -14.76 -7.97 19.88
N GLY A 121 -14.53 -8.54 21.05
CA GLY A 121 -15.56 -9.25 21.80
C GLY A 121 -16.71 -8.33 22.23
N GLU A 122 -17.93 -8.81 22.21
CA GLU A 122 -19.11 -8.10 22.69
C GLU A 122 -19.13 -8.10 24.23
N GLY A 123 -19.52 -6.99 24.83
CA GLY A 123 -19.71 -6.89 26.27
C GLY A 123 -20.82 -7.81 26.79
N GLY A 124 -20.65 -8.33 27.98
CA GLY A 124 -21.65 -9.14 28.67
C GLY A 124 -22.79 -8.28 29.22
N TRP A 125 -23.96 -8.86 29.29
CA TRP A 125 -25.16 -8.19 29.81
C TRP A 125 -25.19 -8.18 31.34
N GLY A 126 -25.59 -7.06 31.91
CA GLY A 126 -25.88 -6.91 33.32
C GLY A 126 -27.23 -7.58 33.72
N ASN A 127 -27.46 -7.73 35.03
CA ASN A 127 -28.64 -8.40 35.53
C ASN A 127 -29.95 -7.65 35.27
N ILE A 128 -29.89 -6.39 34.87
CA ILE A 128 -31.08 -5.61 34.46
C ILE A 128 -31.80 -6.28 33.29
N HIS A 129 -31.07 -6.81 32.30
CA HIS A 129 -31.67 -7.44 31.10
C HIS A 129 -32.45 -8.71 31.40
N PHE A 130 -32.18 -9.37 32.51
CA PHE A 130 -32.83 -10.63 32.91
C PHE A 130 -34.04 -10.40 33.82
N LYS A 131 -34.45 -9.15 34.06
CA LYS A 131 -35.64 -8.80 34.83
C LYS A 131 -36.90 -9.15 34.04
N SER A 132 -37.79 -9.91 34.64
CA SER A 132 -39.08 -10.28 34.08
C SER A 132 -40.20 -10.24 35.13
N SER A 133 -41.44 -10.43 34.70
CA SER A 133 -42.60 -10.50 35.63
C SER A 133 -42.47 -11.63 36.64
N THR A 134 -41.87 -12.73 36.25
CA THR A 134 -41.65 -13.91 37.11
C THR A 134 -40.35 -13.86 37.88
N ASN A 135 -39.30 -13.19 37.35
CA ASN A 135 -38.02 -13.01 38.02
C ASN A 135 -37.71 -11.53 38.21
N ARG A 136 -38.15 -10.96 39.33
CA ARG A 136 -37.99 -9.54 39.66
C ARG A 136 -36.60 -9.17 40.22
N ALA A 137 -35.80 -10.16 40.65
CA ALA A 137 -34.47 -9.99 41.24
C ALA A 137 -33.47 -10.97 40.65
N PRO A 138 -33.18 -10.90 39.33
CA PRO A 138 -32.25 -11.81 38.68
C PRO A 138 -30.85 -11.59 39.18
N ARG A 139 -30.14 -12.67 39.49
CA ARG A 139 -28.70 -12.69 39.82
C ARG A 139 -27.86 -13.10 38.62
N GLN A 140 -28.50 -13.39 37.50
CA GLN A 140 -27.86 -13.81 36.26
C GLN A 140 -27.22 -12.59 35.59
N LYS A 141 -26.02 -12.82 35.07
CA LYS A 141 -25.28 -11.90 34.17
C LYS A 141 -24.65 -12.74 33.08
N THR A 142 -24.22 -12.15 31.98
CA THR A 142 -23.37 -12.83 31.01
C THR A 142 -21.92 -12.34 31.09
N GLU A 143 -21.01 -13.20 30.74
CA GLU A 143 -19.63 -12.84 30.54
C GLU A 143 -19.46 -12.16 29.18
N GLY A 144 -18.43 -11.33 29.05
CA GLY A 144 -18.03 -10.77 27.75
C GLY A 144 -17.56 -11.89 26.83
N LYS A 145 -17.78 -11.71 25.53
CA LYS A 145 -17.26 -12.63 24.54
C LYS A 145 -15.78 -12.41 24.29
N GLU A 146 -15.05 -13.46 23.98
CA GLU A 146 -13.67 -13.34 23.57
C GLU A 146 -13.55 -12.60 22.23
N GLY A 147 -12.50 -11.82 22.07
CA GLY A 147 -12.13 -11.19 20.81
C GLY A 147 -11.50 -12.22 19.85
N GLU A 148 -11.61 -11.94 18.56
CA GLU A 148 -11.00 -12.78 17.53
C GLU A 148 -9.47 -12.72 17.58
N ARG A 149 -8.82 -13.87 17.29
CA ARG A 149 -7.37 -14.00 17.15
C ARG A 149 -7.06 -14.59 15.80
N ARG A 150 -6.16 -13.96 15.05
CA ARG A 150 -5.75 -14.44 13.74
C ARG A 150 -4.24 -14.27 13.54
N GLU A 151 -3.64 -15.24 12.87
CA GLU A 151 -2.31 -15.11 12.32
C GLU A 151 -2.42 -14.73 10.86
N LEU A 152 -1.83 -13.60 10.49
CA LEU A 152 -1.94 -13.02 9.16
C LEU A 152 -0.60 -12.99 8.47
N ARG A 153 -0.60 -13.32 7.18
CA ARG A 153 0.49 -13.09 6.26
C ARG A 153 0.14 -11.90 5.37
N LEU A 154 0.99 -10.89 5.42
CA LEU A 154 0.90 -9.70 4.61
C LEU A 154 1.83 -9.86 3.42
N GLU A 155 1.33 -9.65 2.20
CA GLU A 155 2.10 -9.69 0.96
C GLU A 155 1.88 -8.37 0.19
N LEU A 156 2.94 -7.68 -0.14
CA LEU A 156 2.86 -6.44 -0.90
C LEU A 156 2.96 -6.73 -2.39
N LYS A 157 1.87 -6.54 -3.12
CA LYS A 157 1.77 -6.77 -4.58
C LYS A 157 2.33 -5.62 -5.42
N VAL A 158 2.61 -4.45 -4.84
CA VAL A 158 3.13 -3.29 -5.56
C VAL A 158 4.62 -3.42 -5.73
N LEU A 159 5.08 -3.50 -6.97
CA LEU A 159 6.48 -3.71 -7.29
C LEU A 159 7.30 -2.43 -7.19
N ALA A 160 6.85 -1.32 -7.76
CA ALA A 160 7.59 -0.06 -7.75
C ALA A 160 6.73 1.13 -8.22
N ASP A 161 7.07 2.32 -7.73
CA ASP A 161 6.51 3.59 -8.22
C ASP A 161 7.16 3.99 -9.55
N VAL A 162 8.46 3.63 -9.71
CA VAL A 162 9.31 3.99 -10.86
C VAL A 162 9.97 2.76 -11.45
N GLY A 163 9.82 2.55 -12.74
CA GLY A 163 10.49 1.49 -13.48
C GLY A 163 11.71 2.02 -14.24
N LEU A 164 12.83 1.29 -14.19
CA LEU A 164 14.04 1.62 -14.97
C LEU A 164 14.06 0.84 -16.28
N LEU A 165 14.23 1.56 -17.37
CA LEU A 165 14.45 1.03 -18.71
C LEU A 165 15.86 1.39 -19.18
N GLY A 166 16.52 0.54 -19.90
CA GLY A 166 17.85 0.84 -20.47
C GLY A 166 18.58 -0.43 -20.88
N MET A 167 19.53 -0.29 -21.77
CA MET A 167 20.39 -1.37 -22.24
C MET A 167 21.21 -1.99 -21.10
N PRO A 168 21.69 -3.23 -21.22
CA PRO A 168 22.71 -3.76 -20.31
C PRO A 168 23.86 -2.76 -20.16
N ASN A 169 24.40 -2.64 -18.96
CA ASN A 169 25.49 -1.73 -18.63
C ASN A 169 25.20 -0.22 -18.80
N ALA A 170 23.95 0.20 -19.07
CA ALA A 170 23.55 1.61 -19.06
C ALA A 170 23.67 2.27 -17.66
N GLY A 171 23.92 1.49 -16.62
CA GLY A 171 24.11 1.97 -15.26
C GLY A 171 22.85 1.95 -14.39
N LYS A 172 21.82 1.18 -14.76
CA LYS A 172 20.56 1.04 -13.98
C LYS A 172 20.81 0.61 -12.54
N SER A 173 21.52 -0.49 -12.34
CA SER A 173 21.82 -1.01 -11.00
C SER A 173 22.75 -0.09 -10.20
N THR A 174 23.66 0.63 -10.88
CA THR A 174 24.50 1.65 -10.27
C THR A 174 23.65 2.82 -9.79
N PHE A 175 22.69 3.27 -10.60
CA PHE A 175 21.77 4.34 -10.23
C PHE A 175 20.90 3.94 -9.02
N ILE A 176 20.31 2.74 -9.01
CA ILE A 176 19.57 2.26 -7.84
C ILE A 176 20.43 2.28 -6.58
N THR A 177 21.67 1.82 -6.68
CA THR A 177 22.60 1.80 -5.55
C THR A 177 22.96 3.22 -5.09
N ALA A 178 23.13 4.14 -6.03
CA ALA A 178 23.49 5.53 -5.76
C ALA A 178 22.38 6.30 -5.02
N VAL A 179 21.10 6.05 -5.36
CA VAL A 179 19.97 6.79 -4.81
C VAL A 179 19.24 6.05 -3.68
N SER A 180 19.50 4.76 -3.51
CA SER A 180 18.85 3.94 -2.47
C SER A 180 19.52 4.11 -1.12
N ASN A 181 18.74 4.35 -0.08
CA ASN A 181 19.23 4.48 1.30
C ASN A 181 19.61 3.15 1.95
N ALA A 182 19.35 2.03 1.29
CA ALA A 182 19.74 0.70 1.72
C ALA A 182 20.27 -0.09 0.52
N LYS A 183 21.08 -1.12 0.77
CA LYS A 183 21.50 -2.03 -0.32
C LYS A 183 20.26 -2.52 -1.06
N PRO A 184 20.23 -2.39 -2.40
CA PRO A 184 19.12 -2.92 -3.20
C PRO A 184 18.88 -4.39 -2.89
N LYS A 185 17.63 -4.80 -2.84
CA LYS A 185 17.25 -6.20 -2.62
C LYS A 185 16.93 -6.82 -3.96
N ILE A 186 17.54 -7.97 -4.23
CA ILE A 186 17.06 -8.86 -5.26
C ILE A 186 15.78 -9.50 -4.71
N ALA A 187 14.66 -9.27 -5.34
CA ALA A 187 13.38 -9.80 -4.90
C ALA A 187 13.07 -11.12 -5.62
N ASP A 188 12.83 -12.17 -4.84
CA ASP A 188 12.39 -13.48 -5.34
C ASP A 188 10.87 -13.48 -5.42
N TYR A 189 10.34 -13.11 -6.57
CA TYR A 189 8.91 -13.25 -6.82
C TYR A 189 8.62 -14.61 -7.46
N PRO A 190 7.68 -15.41 -6.94
CA PRO A 190 7.38 -16.77 -7.45
C PRO A 190 6.96 -16.80 -8.92
N PHE A 191 6.63 -15.63 -9.48
CA PHE A 191 6.17 -15.46 -10.86
C PHE A 191 7.21 -14.82 -11.78
N THR A 192 8.46 -14.59 -11.30
CA THR A 192 9.54 -14.02 -12.12
C THR A 192 10.70 -15.00 -12.22
N THR A 193 11.16 -15.30 -13.44
CA THR A 193 12.45 -16.02 -13.67
C THR A 193 13.64 -15.08 -13.54
N LEU A 194 13.39 -13.75 -13.63
CA LEU A 194 14.39 -12.71 -13.51
C LEU A 194 14.08 -11.95 -12.23
N HIS A 195 15.02 -11.91 -11.31
CA HIS A 195 14.89 -11.25 -10.02
C HIS A 195 15.11 -9.74 -10.17
N PRO A 196 14.06 -8.89 -10.04
CA PRO A 196 14.24 -7.45 -10.14
C PRO A 196 15.04 -6.91 -8.95
N ASN A 197 15.91 -5.94 -9.23
CA ASN A 197 16.57 -5.18 -8.17
C ASN A 197 15.64 -4.05 -7.72
N LEU A 198 15.22 -4.08 -6.47
CA LEU A 198 14.37 -3.05 -5.88
C LEU A 198 15.20 -2.14 -4.96
N GLY A 199 15.02 -0.83 -5.12
CA GLY A 199 15.61 0.18 -4.26
C GLY A 199 14.55 1.10 -3.65
N VAL A 200 14.63 1.33 -2.35
CA VAL A 200 13.81 2.34 -1.68
C VAL A 200 14.59 3.64 -1.63
N VAL A 201 14.06 4.65 -2.28
CA VAL A 201 14.64 6.00 -2.31
C VAL A 201 13.90 6.86 -1.29
N ARG A 202 14.64 7.40 -0.33
CA ARG A 202 14.10 8.29 0.69
C ARG A 202 14.44 9.73 0.34
N VAL A 203 13.43 10.55 0.17
CA VAL A 203 13.57 12.00 -0.07
C VAL A 203 13.58 12.76 1.26
N SER A 204 12.77 12.35 2.23
CA SER A 204 12.73 12.88 3.58
C SER A 204 12.32 11.80 4.60
N HIS A 205 12.13 12.16 5.88
CA HIS A 205 11.73 11.21 6.93
C HIS A 205 10.41 10.47 6.62
N GLU A 206 9.47 11.15 5.97
CA GLU A 206 8.14 10.62 5.69
C GLU A 206 7.89 10.38 4.19
N LYS A 207 8.85 10.75 3.34
CA LYS A 207 8.70 10.76 1.89
C LYS A 207 9.67 9.78 1.26
N SER A 208 9.13 8.72 0.66
CA SER A 208 9.91 7.70 -0.04
C SER A 208 9.14 7.16 -1.24
N PHE A 209 9.86 6.58 -2.19
CA PHE A 209 9.30 5.85 -3.31
C PHE A 209 10.19 4.65 -3.67
N VAL A 210 9.64 3.70 -4.41
CA VAL A 210 10.33 2.47 -4.79
C VAL A 210 10.71 2.53 -6.26
N ILE A 211 11.97 2.21 -6.57
CA ILE A 211 12.49 2.04 -7.93
C ILE A 211 12.73 0.56 -8.19
N ALA A 212 12.32 0.07 -9.36
CA ALA A 212 12.65 -1.28 -9.83
C ALA A 212 13.50 -1.25 -11.09
N ASP A 213 14.58 -2.02 -11.10
CA ASP A 213 15.28 -2.38 -12.33
C ASP A 213 14.50 -3.47 -13.06
N ILE A 214 14.27 -3.28 -14.35
CA ILE A 214 13.54 -4.19 -15.21
C ILE A 214 14.55 -5.01 -16.01
N PRO A 215 15.01 -6.17 -15.51
CA PRO A 215 15.90 -7.03 -16.25
C PRO A 215 15.15 -7.72 -17.40
N GLY A 216 15.82 -7.96 -18.51
CA GLY A 216 15.33 -8.89 -19.55
C GLY A 216 14.48 -8.31 -20.67
N LEU A 217 14.42 -6.99 -20.86
CA LEU A 217 13.77 -6.39 -22.02
C LEU A 217 14.57 -6.55 -23.35
N ILE A 218 15.80 -7.06 -23.32
CA ILE A 218 16.73 -6.90 -24.45
C ILE A 218 17.22 -8.20 -25.08
N GLU A 219 17.08 -9.37 -24.48
CA GLU A 219 17.55 -10.61 -25.10
C GLU A 219 16.48 -11.70 -25.13
N GLY A 220 15.86 -11.90 -26.29
CA GLY A 220 15.10 -13.12 -26.58
C GLY A 220 13.71 -13.23 -25.95
N ALA A 221 13.17 -12.19 -25.35
CA ALA A 221 11.85 -12.24 -24.72
C ALA A 221 10.71 -12.38 -25.74
N SER A 222 10.95 -12.15 -27.02
CA SER A 222 9.99 -12.37 -28.13
C SER A 222 9.86 -13.84 -28.55
N GLU A 223 10.76 -14.72 -28.11
CA GLU A 223 10.77 -16.14 -28.51
C GLU A 223 10.33 -17.10 -27.39
N GLY A 224 9.19 -16.88 -26.80
CA GLY A 224 8.39 -18.00 -26.34
C GLY A 224 8.57 -18.54 -24.92
N ALA A 225 8.90 -17.74 -23.90
CA ALA A 225 8.70 -18.19 -22.53
C ALA A 225 7.70 -17.26 -21.81
N GLY A 226 6.51 -17.76 -21.50
CA GLY A 226 5.35 -17.05 -20.93
C GLY A 226 5.54 -16.28 -19.62
N LEU A 227 6.74 -15.91 -19.26
CA LEU A 227 7.17 -15.26 -18.02
C LEU A 227 7.24 -13.72 -18.11
N GLY A 228 7.42 -13.17 -19.33
CA GLY A 228 7.43 -11.72 -19.54
C GLY A 228 6.07 -11.07 -19.26
N HIS A 229 4.98 -11.73 -19.59
CA HIS A 229 3.64 -11.15 -19.46
C HIS A 229 3.18 -10.87 -18.03
N GLN A 230 3.57 -11.69 -17.04
CA GLN A 230 3.17 -11.46 -15.65
C GLN A 230 3.97 -10.32 -15.02
N PHE A 231 5.26 -10.25 -15.31
CA PHE A 231 6.12 -9.17 -14.83
C PHE A 231 5.75 -7.82 -15.47
N LEU A 232 5.42 -7.79 -16.76
CA LEU A 232 4.98 -6.59 -17.46
C LEU A 232 3.65 -6.04 -16.92
N ARG A 233 2.73 -6.90 -16.45
CA ARG A 233 1.52 -6.47 -15.73
C ARG A 233 1.84 -5.68 -14.46
N HIS A 234 2.93 -5.99 -13.79
CA HIS A 234 3.36 -5.23 -12.62
C HIS A 234 3.97 -3.88 -12.99
N LEU A 235 4.61 -3.78 -14.17
CA LEU A 235 5.06 -2.52 -14.73
C LEU A 235 3.93 -1.59 -15.14
N GLN A 236 2.79 -2.14 -15.54
CA GLN A 236 1.57 -1.35 -15.76
C GLN A 236 1.15 -0.56 -14.53
N ARG A 237 1.56 -0.98 -13.34
CA ARG A 237 1.28 -0.29 -12.07
C ARG A 237 2.32 0.78 -11.70
N THR A 238 3.47 0.86 -12.39
CA THR A 238 4.45 1.94 -12.14
C THR A 238 3.89 3.28 -12.61
N GLY A 239 4.15 4.33 -11.83
CA GLY A 239 3.68 5.68 -12.15
C GLY A 239 4.51 6.39 -13.21
N LEU A 240 5.80 6.04 -13.32
CA LEU A 240 6.81 6.69 -14.18
C LEU A 240 7.81 5.68 -14.69
N LEU A 241 8.31 5.86 -15.91
CA LEU A 241 9.41 5.10 -16.49
C LEU A 241 10.63 6.01 -16.69
N LEU A 242 11.82 5.58 -16.22
CA LEU A 242 13.09 6.24 -16.47
C LEU A 242 13.84 5.48 -17.56
N HIS A 243 14.05 6.10 -18.70
CA HIS A 243 14.85 5.55 -19.76
C HIS A 243 16.31 5.98 -19.59
N ILE A 244 17.12 5.10 -19.01
CA ILE A 244 18.54 5.34 -18.75
C ILE A 244 19.34 4.96 -19.99
N VAL A 245 20.12 5.92 -20.50
CA VAL A 245 20.95 5.79 -21.69
C VAL A 245 22.42 6.03 -21.33
N ASP A 246 23.29 5.15 -21.78
CA ASP A 246 24.74 5.32 -21.74
C ASP A 246 25.17 6.26 -22.84
N LEU A 247 25.73 7.44 -22.51
CA LEU A 247 26.24 8.39 -23.49
C LEU A 247 27.69 8.08 -23.95
N ALA A 248 28.39 7.23 -23.20
CA ALA A 248 29.79 6.89 -23.49
C ALA A 248 29.97 5.36 -23.49
N PRO A 249 29.33 4.63 -24.43
CA PRO A 249 29.53 3.19 -24.54
C PRO A 249 30.97 2.84 -24.82
N PHE A 250 31.51 1.79 -24.18
CA PHE A 250 32.87 1.33 -24.39
C PHE A 250 33.14 0.85 -25.83
N GLU A 251 32.09 0.33 -26.49
CA GLU A 251 32.19 -0.15 -27.85
C GLU A 251 32.00 1.02 -28.84
N THR A 252 32.98 1.34 -29.59
CA THR A 252 32.99 2.45 -30.57
C THR A 252 31.96 2.30 -31.70
N ASN A 253 31.42 1.10 -31.91
CA ASN A 253 30.44 0.79 -32.96
C ASN A 253 28.99 0.93 -32.48
N VAL A 254 28.77 1.21 -31.21
CA VAL A 254 27.41 1.32 -30.62
C VAL A 254 26.92 2.76 -30.71
N ASP A 255 25.80 2.96 -31.37
CA ASP A 255 25.11 4.25 -31.42
C ASP A 255 24.03 4.33 -30.33
N PRO A 256 24.21 5.14 -29.27
CA PRO A 256 23.24 5.23 -28.16
C PRO A 256 21.82 5.58 -28.59
N VAL A 257 21.67 6.35 -29.68
CA VAL A 257 20.35 6.72 -30.21
C VAL A 257 19.64 5.52 -30.84
N LYS A 258 20.40 4.67 -31.57
CA LYS A 258 19.82 3.47 -32.19
C LYS A 258 19.36 2.48 -31.11
N GLU A 259 20.17 2.28 -30.09
CA GLU A 259 19.82 1.41 -28.95
C GLU A 259 18.58 1.91 -28.20
N ALA A 260 18.55 3.21 -27.88
CA ALA A 260 17.42 3.82 -27.21
C ALA A 260 16.12 3.65 -28.04
N LYS A 261 16.18 3.83 -29.36
CA LYS A 261 15.02 3.62 -30.26
C LYS A 261 14.63 2.13 -30.36
N ALA A 262 15.62 1.23 -30.38
CA ALA A 262 15.34 -0.22 -30.43
C ALA A 262 14.59 -0.66 -29.18
N LEU A 263 15.03 -0.21 -27.99
CA LEU A 263 14.37 -0.48 -26.72
C LEU A 263 12.91 -0.01 -26.70
N VAL A 264 12.64 1.20 -27.20
CA VAL A 264 11.27 1.73 -27.28
C VAL A 264 10.38 0.89 -28.21
N LYS A 265 10.94 0.45 -29.35
CA LYS A 265 10.21 -0.43 -30.28
C LYS A 265 9.93 -1.80 -29.66
N GLU A 266 10.86 -2.32 -28.87
CA GLU A 266 10.66 -3.57 -28.16
C GLU A 266 9.58 -3.44 -27.10
N LEU A 267 9.60 -2.35 -26.31
CA LEU A 267 8.55 -2.04 -25.36
C LEU A 267 7.16 -2.00 -26.02
N GLN A 268 7.06 -1.38 -27.19
CA GLN A 268 5.83 -1.29 -27.98
C GLN A 268 5.29 -2.64 -28.44
N LYS A 269 6.19 -3.56 -28.79
CA LYS A 269 5.78 -4.94 -29.17
C LYS A 269 5.20 -5.72 -28.01
N TYR A 270 5.61 -5.40 -26.79
CA TYR A 270 5.15 -6.07 -25.58
C TYR A 270 3.81 -5.57 -25.09
N ASP A 271 3.66 -4.25 -24.97
CA ASP A 271 2.45 -3.64 -24.44
C ASP A 271 2.37 -2.16 -24.84
N GLU A 272 1.36 -1.83 -25.61
CA GLU A 272 1.08 -0.45 -26.02
C GLU A 272 0.83 0.46 -24.80
N ALA A 273 0.20 -0.03 -23.74
CA ALA A 273 -0.07 0.73 -22.53
C ALA A 273 1.20 1.19 -21.78
N LEU A 274 2.32 0.48 -21.96
CA LEU A 274 3.60 0.90 -21.37
C LEU A 274 4.26 2.04 -22.14
N VAL A 275 3.96 2.18 -23.43
CA VAL A 275 4.51 3.28 -24.25
C VAL A 275 3.83 4.60 -23.94
N ASP A 276 2.54 4.54 -23.58
CA ASP A 276 1.75 5.73 -23.23
C ASP A 276 2.04 6.29 -21.84
N LYS A 277 2.78 5.53 -21.03
CA LYS A 277 3.19 5.99 -19.69
C LYS A 277 4.14 7.18 -19.74
N PRO A 278 4.07 8.06 -18.73
CA PRO A 278 5.07 9.11 -18.54
C PRO A 278 6.47 8.49 -18.55
N ARG A 279 7.31 8.97 -19.46
CA ARG A 279 8.68 8.49 -19.59
C ARG A 279 9.64 9.66 -19.60
N TRP A 280 10.67 9.57 -18.77
CA TRP A 280 11.74 10.56 -18.70
C TRP A 280 13.05 9.98 -19.23
N LEU A 281 13.79 10.79 -19.95
CA LEU A 281 15.08 10.42 -20.49
C LEU A 281 16.17 10.78 -19.47
N VAL A 282 17.00 9.80 -19.13
CA VAL A 282 18.13 9.96 -18.19
C VAL A 282 19.41 9.61 -18.92
N LEU A 283 20.21 10.62 -19.18
CA LEU A 283 21.51 10.50 -19.84
C LEU A 283 22.60 10.27 -18.78
N ASN A 284 23.11 9.05 -18.73
CA ASN A 284 24.05 8.60 -17.71
C ASN A 284 25.48 8.55 -18.23
N LYS A 285 26.45 8.41 -17.32
CA LYS A 285 27.90 8.34 -17.53
C LYS A 285 28.50 9.63 -18.09
N LEU A 286 27.96 10.77 -17.67
CA LEU A 286 28.53 12.08 -18.03
C LEU A 286 29.99 12.29 -17.54
N ASP A 287 30.34 11.56 -16.48
CA ASP A 287 31.74 11.56 -15.95
C ASP A 287 32.80 11.11 -16.98
N VAL A 288 32.40 10.27 -17.93
CA VAL A 288 33.27 9.78 -19.01
C VAL A 288 33.34 10.75 -20.18
N VAL A 289 32.36 11.65 -20.34
CA VAL A 289 32.26 12.63 -21.43
C VAL A 289 33.03 13.92 -21.06
N PRO A 290 33.99 14.41 -21.88
CA PRO A 290 34.61 15.69 -21.64
C PRO A 290 33.63 16.85 -21.53
N GLU A 291 33.85 17.78 -20.59
CA GLU A 291 32.90 18.86 -20.30
C GLU A 291 32.57 19.75 -21.51
N ASP A 292 33.57 20.02 -22.36
CA ASP A 292 33.42 20.83 -23.56
C ASP A 292 32.45 20.19 -24.59
N ASP A 293 32.40 18.87 -24.64
CA ASP A 293 31.58 18.13 -25.60
C ASP A 293 30.21 17.71 -25.08
N ARG A 294 30.01 17.71 -23.76
CA ARG A 294 28.76 17.28 -23.13
C ARG A 294 27.53 17.95 -23.75
N LYS A 295 27.54 19.28 -23.82
CA LYS A 295 26.41 20.06 -24.37
C LYS A 295 26.09 19.74 -25.83
N LYS A 296 27.15 19.41 -26.62
CA LYS A 296 26.98 19.06 -28.04
C LYS A 296 26.38 17.67 -28.19
N ILE A 297 26.93 16.70 -27.46
CA ILE A 297 26.51 15.29 -27.49
C ILE A 297 25.05 15.19 -27.00
N VAL A 298 24.70 15.83 -25.89
CA VAL A 298 23.31 15.86 -25.36
C VAL A 298 22.36 16.46 -26.35
N LYS A 299 22.65 17.62 -26.94
CA LYS A 299 21.81 18.26 -27.96
C LYS A 299 21.64 17.39 -29.20
N ASP A 300 22.71 16.76 -29.70
CA ASP A 300 22.66 15.86 -30.84
C ASP A 300 21.81 14.64 -30.54
N PHE A 301 21.96 14.04 -29.37
CA PHE A 301 21.17 12.91 -28.91
C PHE A 301 19.68 13.26 -28.88
N ILE A 302 19.29 14.34 -28.19
CA ILE A 302 17.91 14.80 -28.07
C ILE A 302 17.28 15.05 -29.46
N LYS A 303 18.04 15.72 -30.36
CA LYS A 303 17.59 16.00 -31.72
C LYS A 303 17.39 14.72 -32.54
N ARG A 304 18.35 13.77 -32.50
CA ARG A 304 18.27 12.49 -33.23
C ARG A 304 17.20 11.56 -32.67
N MET A 305 16.96 11.62 -31.35
CA MET A 305 15.90 10.86 -30.69
C MET A 305 14.51 11.48 -30.96
N ALA A 306 14.44 12.76 -31.38
CA ALA A 306 13.22 13.57 -31.46
C ALA A 306 12.45 13.60 -30.13
N TRP A 307 13.19 13.71 -29.02
CA TRP A 307 12.65 13.68 -27.68
C TRP A 307 11.97 15.00 -27.30
N LYS A 308 10.75 14.94 -26.72
CA LYS A 308 10.00 16.11 -26.29
C LYS A 308 9.72 16.14 -24.76
N GLY A 309 10.02 15.07 -24.07
CA GLY A 309 9.80 14.94 -22.63
C GLY A 309 10.94 15.49 -21.77
N PRO A 310 10.84 15.38 -20.45
CA PRO A 310 11.93 15.75 -19.54
C PRO A 310 13.22 14.98 -19.83
N VAL A 311 14.36 15.66 -19.64
CA VAL A 311 15.71 15.11 -19.82
C VAL A 311 16.51 15.43 -18.59
N PHE A 312 17.20 14.44 -18.05
CA PHE A 312 18.12 14.58 -16.91
C PHE A 312 19.49 14.07 -17.29
N GLU A 313 20.48 14.82 -16.89
CA GLU A 313 21.89 14.53 -17.11
C GLU A 313 22.50 14.08 -15.79
N ILE A 314 23.03 12.85 -15.71
CA ILE A 314 23.55 12.30 -14.46
C ILE A 314 24.89 11.59 -14.64
N SER A 315 25.65 11.48 -13.55
CA SER A 315 26.62 10.44 -13.33
C SER A 315 26.20 9.59 -12.12
N ALA A 316 25.69 8.40 -12.38
CA ALA A 316 25.32 7.49 -11.31
C ALA A 316 26.54 7.03 -10.47
N LEU A 317 27.74 7.07 -11.04
CA LEU A 317 28.98 6.72 -10.35
C LEU A 317 29.40 7.81 -9.36
N ASN A 318 29.39 9.07 -9.79
CA ASN A 318 29.81 10.22 -9.00
C ASN A 318 28.67 10.83 -8.17
N HIS A 319 27.44 10.36 -8.34
CA HIS A 319 26.20 10.90 -7.76
C HIS A 319 25.79 12.28 -8.30
N ASP A 320 26.44 12.80 -9.37
CA ASP A 320 26.11 14.08 -9.96
C ASP A 320 24.72 14.05 -10.61
N GLY A 321 23.89 15.07 -10.39
CA GLY A 321 22.53 15.18 -10.93
C GLY A 321 21.51 14.17 -10.35
N CYS A 322 21.95 13.18 -9.56
CA CYS A 322 21.06 12.13 -9.02
C CYS A 322 20.02 12.69 -8.04
N GLN A 323 20.42 13.63 -7.17
CA GLN A 323 19.51 14.22 -6.19
C GLN A 323 18.43 15.09 -6.83
N GLU A 324 18.80 15.83 -7.88
CA GLU A 324 17.85 16.64 -8.65
C GLU A 324 16.80 15.75 -9.33
N LEU A 325 17.24 14.65 -9.95
CA LEU A 325 16.37 13.66 -10.55
C LEU A 325 15.43 13.04 -9.51
N VAL A 326 15.93 12.64 -8.34
CA VAL A 326 15.15 12.07 -7.25
C VAL A 326 14.04 13.02 -6.77
N ASN A 327 14.38 14.31 -6.60
CA ASN A 327 13.43 15.34 -6.20
C ASN A 327 12.35 15.56 -7.27
N ALA A 328 12.76 15.61 -8.54
CA ALA A 328 11.83 15.77 -9.66
C ALA A 328 10.86 14.58 -9.76
N ILE A 329 11.36 13.35 -9.61
CA ILE A 329 10.54 12.12 -9.59
C ILE A 329 9.50 12.21 -8.48
N TYR A 330 9.94 12.55 -7.26
CA TYR A 330 9.03 12.63 -6.13
C TYR A 330 7.90 13.64 -6.37
N LEU A 331 8.22 14.85 -6.83
CA LEU A 331 7.23 15.88 -7.15
C LEU A 331 6.24 15.42 -8.23
N HIS A 332 6.71 14.70 -9.24
CA HIS A 332 5.85 14.15 -10.29
C HIS A 332 4.88 13.10 -9.73
N LEU A 333 5.38 12.18 -8.91
CA LEU A 333 4.56 11.14 -8.27
C LEU A 333 3.53 11.76 -7.32
N GLU A 334 3.91 12.78 -6.55
CA GLU A 334 3.03 13.52 -5.65
C GLU A 334 1.93 14.25 -6.42
N ALA A 335 2.27 14.97 -7.50
CA ALA A 335 1.31 15.65 -8.36
C ALA A 335 0.30 14.67 -9.00
N LYS A 336 0.79 13.50 -9.45
CA LYS A 336 -0.07 12.44 -10.00
C LYS A 336 -1.04 11.91 -8.93
N ARG A 337 -0.55 11.62 -7.73
CA ARG A 337 -1.37 11.16 -6.59
C ARG A 337 -2.47 12.16 -6.24
N HIS A 338 -2.14 13.46 -6.23
CA HIS A 338 -3.13 14.51 -5.98
C HIS A 338 -4.19 14.64 -7.08
N SER A 339 -3.81 14.43 -8.35
CA SER A 339 -4.76 14.47 -9.47
C SER A 339 -5.72 13.27 -9.44
N GLU A 340 -5.23 12.09 -9.11
CA GLU A 340 -6.04 10.89 -8.94
C GLU A 340 -7.04 11.05 -7.79
N HIS A 341 -6.59 11.55 -6.63
CA HIS A 341 -7.47 11.80 -5.48
C HIS A 341 -8.60 12.79 -5.79
N ARG A 342 -8.30 13.88 -6.51
CA ARG A 342 -9.35 14.83 -6.95
C ARG A 342 -10.35 14.21 -7.90
N ALA A 343 -9.90 13.32 -8.79
CA ALA A 343 -10.80 12.62 -9.70
C ALA A 343 -11.72 11.66 -8.94
N GLU A 344 -11.19 10.92 -7.96
CA GLU A 344 -11.95 10.04 -7.08
C GLU A 344 -13.00 10.82 -6.25
N GLU A 345 -12.61 11.94 -5.62
CA GLU A 345 -13.54 12.80 -4.87
C GLU A 345 -14.67 13.36 -5.75
N THR A 346 -14.35 13.71 -7.00
CA THR A 346 -15.34 14.22 -7.95
C THR A 346 -16.33 13.12 -8.33
N GLN A 347 -15.86 11.91 -8.59
CA GLN A 347 -16.72 10.76 -8.90
C GLN A 347 -17.62 10.39 -7.74
N MET A 348 -17.08 10.30 -6.51
CA MET A 348 -17.89 10.03 -5.32
C MET A 348 -18.97 11.10 -5.10
N THR A 349 -18.65 12.36 -5.40
CA THR A 349 -19.61 13.48 -5.27
C THR A 349 -20.70 13.40 -6.34
N GLU A 350 -20.35 12.99 -7.55
CA GLU A 350 -21.31 12.79 -8.65
C GLU A 350 -22.22 11.58 -8.40
N GLU A 351 -21.68 10.47 -7.92
CA GLU A 351 -22.45 9.29 -7.51
C GLU A 351 -23.40 9.61 -6.35
N ALA A 352 -22.92 10.33 -5.32
CA ALA A 352 -23.77 10.77 -4.22
C ALA A 352 -24.91 11.68 -4.69
N ARG A 353 -24.66 12.56 -5.67
CA ARG A 353 -25.69 13.39 -6.30
C ARG A 353 -26.64 12.57 -7.17
N GLY A 354 -26.16 11.55 -7.87
CA GLY A 354 -26.97 10.61 -8.64
C GLY A 354 -27.95 9.82 -7.77
N ILE A 355 -27.51 9.40 -6.57
CA ILE A 355 -28.35 8.70 -5.60
C ILE A 355 -29.42 9.65 -5.00
N SER A 356 -29.10 10.92 -4.78
CA SER A 356 -30.07 11.91 -4.26
C SER A 356 -31.13 12.35 -5.28
N SER A 357 -30.99 12.01 -6.55
CA SER A 357 -31.95 12.28 -7.62
C SER A 357 -32.95 11.13 -7.89
N ILE A 358 -32.91 10.07 -7.08
CA ILE A 358 -33.89 9.00 -7.14
C ILE A 358 -35.20 9.57 -6.55
N ASP A 359 -36.22 9.65 -7.40
CA ASP A 359 -37.56 10.11 -7.01
C ASP A 359 -38.11 9.19 -5.90
N PRO A 360 -38.42 9.73 -4.70
CA PRO A 360 -38.99 8.92 -3.62
C PRO A 360 -40.33 8.26 -3.98
N ASP A 361 -40.98 8.68 -5.05
CA ASP A 361 -42.23 8.12 -5.55
C ASP A 361 -42.05 7.10 -6.69
N ASP A 362 -40.84 6.65 -7.02
CA ASP A 362 -40.59 5.63 -8.06
C ASP A 362 -41.27 4.30 -7.64
N PRO A 363 -42.25 3.81 -8.43
CA PRO A 363 -43.06 2.63 -8.08
C PRO A 363 -42.25 1.34 -7.93
N ARG A 364 -40.95 1.34 -8.34
CA ARG A 364 -40.06 0.18 -8.20
C ARG A 364 -39.56 -0.01 -6.78
N PHE A 365 -39.73 0.98 -5.90
CA PHE A 365 -39.25 0.95 -4.50
C PHE A 365 -40.39 0.89 -3.49
N LYS A 366 -41.67 0.70 -3.92
CA LYS A 366 -42.78 0.40 -3.00
C LYS A 366 -42.58 -1.01 -2.45
N ILE A 367 -42.12 -1.07 -1.21
CA ILE A 367 -42.10 -2.30 -0.41
C ILE A 367 -43.59 -2.73 -0.28
N LEU A 368 -43.87 -3.93 -0.74
CA LEU A 368 -45.16 -4.59 -0.48
C LEU A 368 -45.23 -4.84 1.02
N ASP A 369 -46.19 -4.15 1.69
CA ASP A 369 -46.61 -4.46 3.05
C ASP A 369 -47.20 -5.88 3.14
#